data_ea6949e1a0d4b89d5f33f146594a7904
#
_entry.id   ea6949e1a0d4b89d5f33f146594a7904
#
_cell.length_a   1.000
_cell.length_b   1.000
_cell.length_c   1.000
_cell.angle_alpha   90.00
_cell.angle_beta   90.00
_cell.angle_gamma   90.00
#
_symmetry.space_group_name_H-M   'P 1'
#
loop_
_entity.id
_entity.type
_entity.pdbx_description
1 polymer ?
#
loop_
_entity_poly.entity_id
_entity_poly.type
_entity_poly.pdbx_seq_one_letter_code
_entity_poly.pdbx_strand_id
1 'polypeptide(L)'
;MSLGLYIFHIFVVFPLLFYVAFFRGLVPLWVYHGLTVLGLVIIVYHMYKAVIRWKEKSPSLWVNIMHIIFVGPLLVYIGKNDYNTPKWAFEVLSLAAFAALGYNVYQLIIDVTKMRTIRPEEVYDKEASSSASVAKGKGSV
;
A
#
# COMPACT_ATOMS: atom_id res chain seq x y z
N MET A 1 -2.85 2.96 -7.39
CA MET A 1 -2.39 3.41 -6.04
C MET A 1 -1.20 4.32 -6.24
N SER A 2 -0.84 5.19 -5.30
CA SER A 2 0.33 6.06 -5.48
C SER A 2 1.63 5.32 -5.12
N LEU A 3 2.73 5.60 -5.84
CA LEU A 3 4.07 5.07 -5.57
C LEU A 3 4.47 5.23 -4.09
N GLY A 4 4.15 6.38 -3.51
CA GLY A 4 4.43 6.66 -2.10
C GLY A 4 3.77 5.69 -1.12
N LEU A 5 2.60 5.13 -1.46
CA LEU A 5 1.91 4.17 -0.62
C LEU A 5 2.64 2.82 -0.57
N TYR A 6 3.19 2.36 -1.70
CA TYR A 6 3.99 1.13 -1.72
C TYR A 6 5.28 1.29 -0.92
N ILE A 7 5.98 2.40 -1.10
CA ILE A 7 7.20 2.73 -0.35
C ILE A 7 6.90 2.78 1.14
N PHE A 8 5.82 3.45 1.55
CA PHE A 8 5.39 3.50 2.96
C PHE A 8 5.15 2.10 3.54
N HIS A 9 4.45 1.22 2.82
CA HIS A 9 4.20 -0.13 3.30
C HIS A 9 5.47 -0.97 3.40
N ILE A 10 6.39 -0.85 2.45
CA ILE A 10 7.64 -1.61 2.41
C ILE A 10 8.59 -1.15 3.54
N PHE A 11 8.75 0.16 3.73
CA PHE A 11 9.78 0.71 4.62
C PHE A 11 9.30 1.09 6.02
N VAL A 12 7.99 1.24 6.23
CA VAL A 12 7.42 1.61 7.54
C VAL A 12 6.53 0.51 8.08
N VAL A 13 5.50 0.09 7.33
CA VAL A 13 4.51 -0.86 7.83
C VAL A 13 5.15 -2.24 8.04
N PHE A 14 5.83 -2.78 7.02
CA PHE A 14 6.46 -4.10 7.13
C PHE A 14 7.48 -4.18 8.27
N PRO A 15 8.49 -3.29 8.40
CA PRO A 15 9.44 -3.36 9.49
C PRO A 15 8.80 -3.24 10.87
N LEU A 16 7.78 -2.40 11.03
CA LEU A 16 7.05 -2.24 12.28
C LEU A 16 6.34 -3.53 12.69
N LEU A 17 5.56 -4.11 11.78
CA LEU A 17 4.81 -5.34 12.06
C LEU A 17 5.74 -6.53 12.28
N PHE A 18 6.81 -6.62 11.49
CA PHE A 18 7.84 -7.64 11.64
C PHE A 18 8.56 -7.52 12.99
N TYR A 19 8.94 -6.30 13.38
CA TYR A 19 9.56 -6.03 14.69
C TYR A 19 8.67 -6.54 15.84
N VAL A 20 7.39 -6.17 15.83
CA VAL A 20 6.46 -6.60 16.89
C VAL A 20 6.27 -8.11 16.89
N ALA A 21 6.11 -8.72 15.72
CA ALA A 21 5.88 -10.15 15.60
C ALA A 21 7.10 -10.98 16.04
N PHE A 22 8.31 -10.51 15.73
CA PHE A 22 9.54 -11.24 15.99
C PHE A 22 10.05 -11.04 17.43
N PHE A 23 10.07 -9.78 17.89
CA PHE A 23 10.64 -9.41 19.21
C PHE A 23 9.64 -9.44 20.37
N ARG A 24 8.34 -9.68 20.11
CA ARG A 24 7.20 -9.79 21.07
C ARG A 24 7.51 -9.40 22.53
N GLY A 25 8.19 -10.25 23.31
CA GLY A 25 8.48 -10.01 24.72
C GLY A 25 9.48 -8.89 25.04
N LEU A 26 10.20 -8.37 24.02
CA LEU A 26 11.13 -7.26 24.13
C LEU A 26 10.52 -5.94 23.62
N VAL A 27 9.33 -5.99 23.05
CA VAL A 27 8.63 -4.81 22.54
C VAL A 27 8.12 -3.95 23.70
N PRO A 28 8.43 -2.65 23.76
CA PRO A 28 7.94 -1.77 24.82
C PRO A 28 6.41 -1.66 24.83
N LEU A 29 5.82 -1.53 26.02
CA LEU A 29 4.36 -1.48 26.20
C LEU A 29 3.69 -0.36 25.37
N TRP A 30 4.33 0.80 25.23
CA TRP A 30 3.79 1.90 24.45
C TRP A 30 3.61 1.54 22.95
N VAL A 31 4.41 0.61 22.42
CA VAL A 31 4.24 0.11 21.04
C VAL A 31 2.94 -0.69 20.93
N TYR A 32 2.61 -1.53 21.92
CA TYR A 32 1.34 -2.26 21.96
C TYR A 32 0.14 -1.31 21.99
N HIS A 33 0.21 -0.25 22.82
CA HIS A 33 -0.82 0.80 22.81
C HIS A 33 -0.91 1.49 21.45
N GLY A 34 0.24 1.77 20.83
CA GLY A 34 0.32 2.29 19.46
C GLY A 34 -0.34 1.38 18.43
N LEU A 35 -0.17 0.05 18.53
CA LEU A 35 -0.84 -0.92 17.66
C LEU A 35 -2.35 -0.90 17.81
N THR A 36 -2.87 -0.74 19.05
CA THR A 36 -4.31 -0.61 19.28
C THR A 36 -4.88 0.60 18.54
N VAL A 37 -4.24 1.76 18.72
CA VAL A 37 -4.66 3.00 18.06
C VAL A 37 -4.54 2.86 16.53
N LEU A 38 -3.42 2.34 16.05
CA LEU A 38 -3.17 2.12 14.62
C LEU A 38 -4.23 1.19 14.01
N GLY A 39 -4.57 0.08 14.69
CA GLY A 39 -5.59 -0.86 14.24
C GLY A 39 -6.97 -0.20 14.10
N LEU A 40 -7.36 0.63 15.08
CA LEU A 40 -8.61 1.38 15.03
C LEU A 40 -8.61 2.40 13.87
N VAL A 41 -7.53 3.15 13.70
CA VAL A 41 -7.36 4.11 12.59
C VAL A 41 -7.45 3.39 11.24
N ILE A 42 -6.79 2.24 11.10
CA ILE A 42 -6.85 1.42 9.89
C ILE A 42 -8.29 0.98 9.59
N ILE A 43 -9.03 0.49 10.57
CA ILE A 43 -10.43 0.08 10.40
C ILE A 43 -11.26 1.26 9.87
N VAL A 44 -11.23 2.41 10.55
CA VAL A 44 -12.02 3.59 10.18
C VAL A 44 -11.64 4.09 8.78
N TYR A 45 -10.33 4.22 8.49
CA TYR A 45 -9.85 4.67 7.20
C TYR A 45 -10.27 3.74 6.07
N HIS A 46 -10.11 2.43 6.26
CA HIS A 46 -10.46 1.46 5.22
C HIS A 46 -11.98 1.28 5.06
N MET A 47 -12.78 1.49 6.10
CA MET A 47 -14.24 1.57 5.98
C MET A 47 -14.65 2.73 5.06
N TYR A 48 -14.10 3.92 5.30
CA TYR A 48 -14.33 5.07 4.43
C TYR A 48 -13.93 4.79 2.97
N LYS A 49 -12.74 4.25 2.76
CA LYS A 49 -12.25 3.89 1.40
C LYS A 49 -13.05 2.76 0.76
N ALA A 50 -13.55 1.80 1.54
CA ALA A 50 -14.39 0.71 1.03
C ALA A 50 -15.71 1.24 0.47
N VAL A 51 -16.36 2.19 1.15
CA VAL A 51 -17.61 2.82 0.67
C VAL A 51 -17.39 3.54 -0.67
N ILE A 52 -16.28 4.29 -0.80
CA ILE A 52 -15.96 4.98 -2.05
C ILE A 52 -15.72 3.97 -3.18
N ARG A 53 -14.86 2.97 -2.94
CA ARG A 53 -14.50 1.96 -3.94
C ARG A 53 -15.66 1.05 -4.33
N TRP A 54 -16.58 0.81 -3.42
CA TRP A 54 -17.84 0.13 -3.73
C TRP A 54 -18.65 0.90 -4.78
N LYS A 55 -18.84 2.21 -4.56
CA LYS A 55 -19.55 3.08 -5.51
C LYS A 55 -18.87 3.13 -6.88
N GLU A 56 -17.55 3.14 -6.90
CA GLU A 56 -16.72 3.17 -8.12
C GLU A 56 -16.58 1.80 -8.79
N LYS A 57 -17.14 0.72 -8.22
CA LYS A 57 -16.96 -0.67 -8.67
C LYS A 57 -15.48 -1.05 -8.86
N SER A 58 -14.61 -0.51 -8.01
CA SER A 58 -13.16 -0.68 -8.13
C SER A 58 -12.72 -2.11 -7.76
N PRO A 59 -11.86 -2.76 -8.57
CA PRO A 59 -11.34 -4.08 -8.26
C PRO A 59 -10.48 -4.12 -6.98
N SER A 60 -10.05 -2.97 -6.48
CA SER A 60 -9.24 -2.89 -5.25
C SER A 60 -10.07 -2.86 -3.96
N LEU A 61 -11.39 -3.06 -4.03
CA LEU A 61 -12.27 -3.10 -2.86
C LEU A 61 -11.86 -4.18 -1.86
N TRP A 62 -11.45 -5.34 -2.33
CA TRP A 62 -11.05 -6.48 -1.49
C TRP A 62 -9.92 -6.15 -0.53
N VAL A 63 -8.98 -5.29 -0.93
CA VAL A 63 -7.86 -4.85 -0.07
C VAL A 63 -8.39 -4.12 1.16
N ASN A 64 -9.40 -3.25 0.99
CA ASN A 64 -9.99 -2.54 2.12
C ASN A 64 -10.76 -3.51 3.04
N ILE A 65 -11.48 -4.46 2.47
CA ILE A 65 -12.20 -5.49 3.24
C ILE A 65 -11.22 -6.30 4.09
N MET A 66 -10.08 -6.73 3.53
CA MET A 66 -9.03 -7.45 4.28
C MET A 66 -8.48 -6.62 5.45
N HIS A 67 -8.30 -5.32 5.27
CA HIS A 67 -7.84 -4.45 6.36
C HIS A 67 -8.89 -4.29 7.46
N ILE A 68 -10.17 -4.23 7.11
CA ILE A 68 -11.27 -4.07 8.08
C ILE A 68 -11.50 -5.36 8.88
N ILE A 69 -11.50 -6.52 8.20
CA ILE A 69 -11.92 -7.79 8.82
C ILE A 69 -10.73 -8.50 9.49
N PHE A 70 -9.52 -8.32 8.95
CA PHE A 70 -8.37 -9.09 9.37
C PHE A 70 -7.26 -8.23 9.98
N VAL A 71 -6.67 -7.29 9.22
CA VAL A 71 -5.47 -6.56 9.68
C VAL A 71 -5.77 -5.66 10.88
N GLY A 72 -6.80 -4.82 10.78
CA GLY A 72 -7.17 -3.90 11.85
C GLY A 72 -7.53 -4.62 13.15
N PRO A 73 -8.47 -5.60 13.14
CA PRO A 73 -8.81 -6.39 14.33
C PRO A 73 -7.63 -7.15 14.93
N LEU A 74 -6.73 -7.71 14.10
CA LEU A 74 -5.52 -8.38 14.58
C LEU A 74 -4.61 -7.42 15.34
N LEU A 75 -4.38 -6.21 14.82
CA LEU A 75 -3.56 -5.19 15.50
C LEU A 75 -4.20 -4.73 16.82
N VAL A 76 -5.51 -4.50 16.83
CA VAL A 76 -6.25 -4.17 18.05
C VAL A 76 -6.16 -5.29 19.08
N TYR A 77 -6.31 -6.54 18.65
CA TYR A 77 -6.22 -7.71 19.52
C TYR A 77 -4.83 -7.82 20.16
N ILE A 78 -3.76 -7.75 19.36
CA ILE A 78 -2.38 -7.80 19.85
C ILE A 78 -2.09 -6.60 20.76
N GLY A 79 -2.47 -5.41 20.36
CA GLY A 79 -2.25 -4.20 21.14
C GLY A 79 -2.97 -4.16 22.48
N LYS A 80 -4.16 -4.76 22.59
CA LYS A 80 -4.91 -4.84 23.85
C LYS A 80 -4.43 -5.93 24.78
N ASN A 81 -3.92 -7.03 24.24
CA ASN A 81 -3.44 -8.16 25.05
C ASN A 81 -1.95 -8.04 25.39
N ASP A 82 -1.22 -7.12 24.73
CA ASP A 82 0.20 -6.85 24.93
C ASP A 82 1.05 -8.13 25.12
N TYR A 83 1.75 -8.29 26.25
CA TYR A 83 2.56 -9.47 26.60
C TYR A 83 1.75 -10.76 26.78
N ASN A 84 0.44 -10.66 27.03
CA ASN A 84 -0.46 -11.82 27.16
C ASN A 84 -0.98 -12.31 25.81
N THR A 85 -0.58 -11.68 24.72
CA THR A 85 -0.95 -12.10 23.36
C THR A 85 -0.43 -13.51 23.08
N PRO A 86 -1.28 -14.45 22.67
CA PRO A 86 -0.86 -15.81 22.38
C PRO A 86 0.06 -15.85 21.14
N LYS A 87 0.96 -16.82 21.14
CA LYS A 87 2.01 -16.97 20.11
C LYS A 87 1.46 -16.98 18.69
N TRP A 88 0.34 -17.66 18.46
CA TRP A 88 -0.29 -17.75 17.14
C TRP A 88 -0.65 -16.38 16.53
N ALA A 89 -1.03 -15.42 17.37
CA ALA A 89 -1.37 -14.07 16.86
C ALA A 89 -0.15 -13.34 16.28
N PHE A 90 1.02 -13.51 16.90
CA PHE A 90 2.28 -12.98 16.36
C PHE A 90 2.72 -13.72 15.08
N GLU A 91 2.48 -15.01 14.98
CA GLU A 91 2.74 -15.78 13.76
C GLU A 91 1.85 -15.32 12.62
N VAL A 92 0.56 -15.10 12.89
CA VAL A 92 -0.39 -14.53 11.92
C VAL A 92 0.01 -13.11 11.52
N LEU A 93 0.48 -12.29 12.47
CA LEU A 93 0.99 -10.95 12.19
C LEU A 93 2.22 -10.99 11.26
N SER A 94 3.15 -11.93 11.48
CA SER A 94 4.29 -12.16 10.58
C SER A 94 3.85 -12.51 9.18
N LEU A 95 2.91 -13.44 9.03
CA LEU A 95 2.36 -13.81 7.72
C LEU A 95 1.70 -12.62 7.03
N ALA A 96 0.91 -11.83 7.76
CA ALA A 96 0.30 -10.61 7.23
C ALA A 96 1.35 -9.58 6.78
N ALA A 97 2.44 -9.40 7.55
CA ALA A 97 3.53 -8.51 7.21
C ALA A 97 4.22 -8.94 5.90
N PHE A 98 4.57 -10.23 5.76
CA PHE A 98 5.18 -10.75 4.52
C PHE A 98 4.24 -10.71 3.33
N ALA A 99 2.95 -11.00 3.52
CA ALA A 99 1.94 -10.88 2.46
C ALA A 99 1.81 -9.42 1.98
N ALA A 100 1.79 -8.47 2.91
CA ALA A 100 1.77 -7.04 2.58
C ALA A 100 3.04 -6.61 1.85
N LEU A 101 4.23 -7.06 2.29
CA LEU A 101 5.49 -6.80 1.61
C LEU A 101 5.45 -7.32 0.17
N GLY A 102 5.12 -8.60 -0.02
CA GLY A 102 5.08 -9.24 -1.34
C GLY A 102 4.09 -8.53 -2.28
N TYR A 103 2.90 -8.21 -1.80
CA TYR A 103 1.89 -7.48 -2.57
C TYR A 103 2.38 -6.09 -2.99
N ASN A 104 2.96 -5.32 -2.07
CA ASN A 104 3.40 -3.96 -2.38
C ASN A 104 4.63 -3.94 -3.31
N VAL A 105 5.58 -4.87 -3.14
CA VAL A 105 6.72 -5.04 -4.06
C VAL A 105 6.23 -5.42 -5.46
N TYR A 106 5.32 -6.36 -5.57
CA TYR A 106 4.73 -6.79 -6.85
C TYR A 106 4.04 -5.61 -7.57
N GLN A 107 3.21 -4.85 -6.87
CA GLN A 107 2.53 -3.69 -7.44
C GLN A 107 3.51 -2.57 -7.84
N LEU A 108 4.56 -2.36 -7.03
CA LEU A 108 5.62 -1.40 -7.34
C LEU A 108 6.32 -1.75 -8.65
N ILE A 109 6.69 -3.02 -8.84
CA ILE A 109 7.34 -3.50 -10.07
C ILE A 109 6.44 -3.27 -11.28
N ILE A 110 5.16 -3.63 -11.19
CA ILE A 110 4.20 -3.42 -12.29
C ILE A 110 4.08 -1.94 -12.64
N ASP A 111 3.90 -1.07 -11.66
CA ASP A 111 3.70 0.37 -11.91
C ASP A 111 4.97 1.00 -12.50
N VAL A 112 6.17 0.63 -12.02
CA VAL A 112 7.44 1.12 -12.58
C VAL A 112 7.65 0.61 -14.01
N THR A 113 7.32 -0.64 -14.29
CA THR A 113 7.44 -1.21 -15.64
C THR A 113 6.51 -0.52 -16.62
N LYS A 114 5.25 -0.28 -16.24
CA LYS A 114 4.29 0.46 -17.07
C LYS A 114 4.78 1.89 -17.38
N MET A 115 5.33 2.60 -16.40
CA MET A 115 5.87 3.96 -16.61
C MET A 115 7.04 3.98 -17.61
N ARG A 116 7.86 2.92 -17.64
CA ARG A 116 8.96 2.80 -18.60
C ARG A 116 8.48 2.53 -20.02
N THR A 117 7.40 1.78 -20.19
CA THR A 117 6.87 1.40 -21.50
C THR A 117 6.14 2.58 -22.20
N ILE A 118 5.54 3.49 -21.45
CA ILE A 118 4.78 4.64 -22.00
C ILE A 118 5.72 5.76 -22.50
N ARG A 119 6.94 5.85 -22.02
CA ARG A 119 7.84 7.00 -22.27
C ARG A 119 8.52 7.10 -23.64
N PRO A 120 8.83 6.05 -24.41
CA PRO A 120 9.51 6.18 -25.69
C PRO A 120 8.59 6.67 -26.83
N GLU A 121 7.34 6.21 -26.89
CA GLU A 121 6.47 6.48 -28.05
C GLU A 121 5.83 7.87 -28.03
N GLU A 122 5.37 8.35 -26.87
CA GLU A 122 4.72 9.68 -26.77
C GLU A 122 5.68 10.86 -27.06
N VAL A 123 6.98 10.70 -26.84
CA VAL A 123 7.97 11.73 -27.13
C VAL A 123 8.22 11.82 -28.63
N TYR A 124 8.33 10.70 -29.33
CA TYR A 124 8.52 10.66 -30.79
C TYR A 124 7.32 11.22 -31.55
N ASP A 125 6.10 10.90 -31.14
CA ASP A 125 4.88 11.37 -31.79
C ASP A 125 4.66 12.88 -31.58
N LYS A 126 5.01 13.43 -30.42
CA LYS A 126 4.96 14.89 -30.19
C LYS A 126 6.02 15.65 -30.97
N GLU A 127 7.22 15.13 -31.10
CA GLU A 127 8.27 15.75 -31.89
C GLU A 127 7.96 15.69 -33.42
N ALA A 128 7.44 14.55 -33.89
CA ALA A 128 7.02 14.39 -35.28
C ALA A 128 5.85 15.32 -35.64
N SER A 129 4.86 15.45 -34.76
CA SER A 129 3.72 16.35 -34.99
C SER A 129 4.11 17.83 -34.91
N SER A 130 5.05 18.19 -34.02
CA SER A 130 5.59 19.56 -33.95
C SER A 130 6.40 19.95 -35.17
N SER A 131 7.25 19.04 -35.65
CA SER A 131 8.06 19.30 -36.86
C SER A 131 7.20 19.39 -38.13
N ALA A 132 6.14 18.59 -38.24
CA ALA A 132 5.19 18.65 -39.35
C ALA A 132 4.38 19.96 -39.37
N SER A 133 4.02 20.52 -38.23
CA SER A 133 3.30 21.79 -38.13
C SER A 133 4.17 22.99 -38.51
N VAL A 134 5.46 22.96 -38.15
CA VAL A 134 6.44 24.01 -38.51
C VAL A 134 6.75 24.01 -40.03
N ALA A 135 6.79 22.84 -40.67
CA ALA A 135 7.02 22.72 -42.10
C ALA A 135 5.84 23.25 -42.92
N LYS A 136 4.60 23.10 -42.44
CA LYS A 136 3.39 23.61 -43.12
C LYS A 136 3.21 25.12 -43.04
N GLY A 137 3.78 25.77 -42.00
CA GLY A 137 3.70 27.22 -41.81
C GLY A 137 4.69 28.03 -42.67
N LYS A 138 5.69 27.42 -43.31
CA LYS A 138 6.70 28.09 -44.13
C LYS A 138 6.42 28.08 -45.65
N GLY A 139 5.31 27.49 -46.09
CA GLY A 139 4.96 27.35 -47.51
C GLY A 139 3.90 28.32 -48.03
N SER A 140 3.52 29.35 -47.27
CA SER A 140 2.53 30.35 -47.70
C SER A 140 3.08 31.79 -47.56
N VAL A 141 3.99 32.14 -48.47
CA VAL A 141 4.32 33.54 -48.82
C VAL A 141 4.45 33.60 -50.33
#